data_5bd72a7d9ca929d377aa6dc3d3b58983
#
_entry.id   5bd72a7d9ca929d377aa6dc3d3b58983
#
_cell.length_a   1.000
_cell.length_b   1.000
_cell.length_c   1.000
_cell.angle_alpha   90.00
_cell.angle_beta   90.00
_cell.angle_gamma   90.00
#
_symmetry.space_group_name_H-M   'P 1'
#
loop_
_entity.id
_entity.type
_entity.pdbx_description
1 polymer ?
#
loop_
_entity_poly.entity_id
_entity_poly.type
_entity_poly.pdbx_seq_one_letter_code
_entity_poly.pdbx_strand_id
1 'polypeptide(L)'
;QHIFHKGNNTFNMDGIANVSNGPGLYLKQIVNSDEQKPNTASLFVVMDANTGEETGRIDNHENTLEIKDVPIKKWVSVILRMKNTILEVYINGVVSARLQFENTPLQNYYDVHVGKNEGINGKISNLQYHSEALTIFDINNLVSSGPDLRTFSSKIPTSTNFNYLSNLWYSGKLY
;
A
#
# COMPACT_ATOMS: atom_id res chain seq x y z
N GLN A 1 -10.51 -1.32 -5.17
CA GLN A 1 -9.86 -2.64 -5.13
C GLN A 1 -9.07 -2.77 -3.84
N HIS A 2 -9.25 -3.86 -3.13
CA HIS A 2 -8.59 -4.15 -1.87
C HIS A 2 -7.27 -4.88 -2.11
N ILE A 3 -6.17 -4.34 -1.58
CA ILE A 3 -4.87 -5.00 -1.61
C ILE A 3 -4.70 -5.84 -0.36
N PHE A 4 -4.60 -5.20 0.80
CA PHE A 4 -4.61 -5.86 2.10
C PHE A 4 -5.12 -4.92 3.19
N HIS A 5 -5.57 -5.47 4.31
CA HIS A 5 -5.75 -4.75 5.57
C HIS A 5 -5.59 -5.69 6.76
N LYS A 6 -5.23 -5.13 7.90
CA LYS A 6 -5.29 -5.79 9.19
C LYS A 6 -6.49 -5.25 9.95
N GLY A 7 -7.52 -6.07 10.13
CA GLY A 7 -8.78 -5.61 10.69
C GLY A 7 -9.92 -6.62 10.54
N ASN A 8 -11.14 -6.18 10.79
CA ASN A 8 -12.32 -7.02 10.60
C ASN A 8 -12.59 -7.21 9.09
N ASN A 9 -13.07 -8.39 8.70
CA ASN A 9 -13.37 -8.74 7.30
C ASN A 9 -14.76 -8.26 6.86
N THR A 10 -15.14 -7.05 7.24
CA THR A 10 -16.36 -6.37 6.77
C THR A 10 -15.99 -5.14 5.98
N PHE A 11 -16.73 -4.85 4.91
CA PHE A 11 -16.42 -3.75 4.00
C PHE A 11 -17.62 -2.82 3.88
N ASN A 12 -17.34 -1.53 3.73
CA ASN A 12 -18.31 -0.51 3.38
C ASN A 12 -18.62 -0.55 1.88
N MET A 13 -19.62 0.22 1.46
CA MET A 13 -19.99 0.36 0.04
C MET A 13 -18.88 0.94 -0.82
N ASP A 14 -17.95 1.71 -0.23
CA ASP A 14 -16.77 2.27 -0.88
C ASP A 14 -15.63 1.25 -1.09
N GLY A 15 -15.81 0.03 -0.55
CA GLY A 15 -14.83 -1.05 -0.64
C GLY A 15 -13.69 -0.95 0.39
N ILE A 16 -13.78 -0.04 1.36
CA ILE A 16 -12.83 0.07 2.47
C ILE A 16 -13.35 -0.75 3.65
N ALA A 17 -12.46 -1.42 4.37
CA ALA A 17 -12.83 -2.21 5.55
C ALA A 17 -13.48 -1.30 6.62
N ASN A 18 -14.59 -1.78 7.17
CA ASN A 18 -15.47 -0.96 8.01
C ASN A 18 -14.95 -0.78 9.43
N VAL A 19 -14.34 -1.82 9.99
CA VAL A 19 -13.87 -1.79 11.38
C VAL A 19 -12.39 -2.13 11.40
N SER A 20 -11.61 -1.20 11.95
CA SER A 20 -10.19 -1.37 12.20
C SER A 20 -9.34 -1.61 10.96
N ASN A 21 -8.73 -0.55 10.45
CA ASN A 21 -7.61 -0.64 9.52
C ASN A 21 -6.32 -0.38 10.30
N GLY A 22 -5.53 -1.39 10.47
CA GLY A 22 -4.29 -1.24 11.19
C GLY A 22 -3.06 -1.90 10.54
N PRO A 23 -2.61 -1.46 9.35
CA PRO A 23 -3.17 -0.56 8.33
C PRO A 23 -4.06 -1.25 7.29
N GLY A 24 -4.66 -0.45 6.38
CA GLY A 24 -5.32 -0.90 5.17
C GLY A 24 -4.73 -0.24 3.91
N LEU A 25 -4.59 -1.00 2.83
CA LEU A 25 -4.07 -0.55 1.54
C LEU A 25 -5.06 -0.89 0.43
N TYR A 26 -5.47 0.14 -0.30
CA TYR A 26 -6.50 0.05 -1.33
C TYR A 26 -6.06 0.76 -2.60
N LEU A 27 -6.52 0.27 -3.74
CA LEU A 27 -6.28 0.88 -5.04
C LEU A 27 -7.62 1.33 -5.64
N LYS A 28 -7.71 2.57 -6.06
CA LYS A 28 -8.87 3.12 -6.74
C LYS A 28 -8.44 3.67 -8.09
N GLN A 29 -9.07 3.19 -9.14
CA GLN A 29 -8.96 3.78 -10.46
C GLN A 29 -10.13 4.75 -10.61
N ILE A 30 -9.83 6.03 -10.76
CA ILE A 30 -10.84 7.04 -11.03
C ILE A 30 -11.12 6.98 -12.53
N VAL A 31 -12.26 6.40 -12.89
CA VAL A 31 -12.74 6.39 -14.27
C VAL A 31 -13.41 7.73 -14.52
N ASN A 32 -12.99 8.46 -15.54
CA ASN A 32 -13.60 9.71 -16.01
C ASN A 32 -13.29 11.00 -15.22
N SER A 33 -12.12 11.15 -14.64
CA SER A 33 -11.65 12.49 -14.27
C SER A 33 -10.59 12.97 -15.27
N ASP A 34 -10.76 14.19 -15.76
CA ASP A 34 -9.78 14.85 -16.65
C ASP A 34 -8.40 15.03 -15.97
N GLU A 35 -8.35 14.81 -14.66
CA GLU A 35 -7.14 14.90 -13.83
C GLU A 35 -6.30 13.62 -13.78
N GLN A 36 -6.86 12.46 -14.17
CA GLN A 36 -6.11 11.21 -14.04
C GLN A 36 -5.26 10.93 -15.28
N LYS A 37 -3.96 10.75 -15.06
CA LYS A 37 -3.05 10.31 -16.13
C LYS A 37 -3.40 8.90 -16.59
N PRO A 38 -3.30 8.62 -17.91
CA PRO A 38 -3.53 7.29 -18.44
C PRO A 38 -2.58 6.26 -17.82
N ASN A 39 -3.09 5.06 -17.53
CA ASN A 39 -2.35 3.96 -16.89
C ASN A 39 -1.84 4.27 -15.47
N THR A 40 -2.54 5.10 -14.72
CA THR A 40 -2.30 5.34 -13.30
C THR A 40 -3.53 5.04 -12.46
N ALA A 41 -3.33 4.93 -11.15
CA ALA A 41 -4.39 4.78 -10.16
C ALA A 41 -4.02 5.56 -8.89
N SER A 42 -4.99 5.83 -8.05
CA SER A 42 -4.76 6.37 -6.71
C SER A 42 -4.61 5.23 -5.71
N LEU A 43 -3.58 5.30 -4.89
CA LEU A 43 -3.34 4.39 -3.77
C LEU A 43 -3.87 5.06 -2.49
N PHE A 44 -4.73 4.36 -1.78
CA PHE A 44 -5.28 4.80 -0.51
C PHE A 44 -4.67 3.99 0.62
N VAL A 45 -4.11 4.66 1.60
CA VAL A 45 -3.64 4.08 2.85
C VAL A 45 -4.53 4.58 3.96
N VAL A 46 -5.16 3.66 4.66
CA VAL A 46 -6.05 3.94 5.79
C VAL A 46 -5.43 3.36 7.04
N MET A 47 -5.38 4.14 8.11
CA MET A 47 -4.90 3.65 9.40
C MET A 47 -5.69 4.31 10.51
N ASP A 48 -6.46 3.51 11.23
CA ASP A 48 -7.29 4.01 12.31
C ASP A 48 -6.43 4.41 13.51
N ALA A 49 -6.78 5.53 14.13
CA ALA A 49 -6.14 6.02 15.33
C ALA A 49 -7.11 5.94 16.53
N ASN A 50 -6.55 5.90 17.72
CA ASN A 50 -7.32 5.89 18.93
C ASN A 50 -7.94 7.28 19.18
N THR A 51 -9.26 7.39 19.09
CA THR A 51 -10.00 8.65 19.31
C THR A 51 -10.43 8.84 20.74
N GLY A 52 -10.24 7.84 21.59
CA GLY A 52 -10.74 7.85 22.97
C GLY A 52 -12.24 7.62 23.11
N GLU A 53 -12.97 7.49 22.00
CA GLU A 53 -14.39 7.15 21.98
C GLU A 53 -14.57 5.67 21.64
N GLU A 54 -15.44 4.98 22.37
CA GLU A 54 -15.75 3.55 22.14
C GLU A 54 -16.55 3.30 20.86
N THR A 55 -17.02 4.34 20.24
CA THR A 55 -17.81 4.28 19.00
C THR A 55 -16.90 4.18 17.80
N GLY A 56 -17.05 3.08 17.12
CA GLY A 56 -16.36 2.73 15.90
C GLY A 56 -16.11 3.86 14.93
N ARG A 57 -15.33 3.54 13.92
CA ARG A 57 -14.87 4.42 12.84
C ARG A 57 -15.72 5.68 12.64
N ILE A 58 -15.18 6.80 13.00
CA ILE A 58 -15.64 8.08 12.48
C ILE A 58 -15.30 8.06 10.99
N ASP A 59 -16.29 8.29 10.13
CA ASP A 59 -16.14 8.36 8.66
C ASP A 59 -15.26 9.56 8.19
N ASN A 60 -14.30 9.93 9.00
CA ASN A 60 -13.43 11.04 8.76
C ASN A 60 -12.25 10.62 7.92
N HIS A 61 -12.11 11.24 6.77
CA HIS A 61 -10.97 11.12 5.86
C HIS A 61 -9.62 11.49 6.52
N GLU A 62 -9.62 11.92 7.77
CA GLU A 62 -8.43 12.35 8.52
C GLU A 62 -7.36 11.28 8.67
N ASN A 63 -7.77 10.01 8.65
CA ASN A 63 -6.86 8.86 8.77
C ASN A 63 -6.55 8.20 7.42
N THR A 64 -6.78 8.90 6.33
CA THR A 64 -6.58 8.38 4.98
C THR A 64 -5.55 9.21 4.22
N LEU A 65 -4.55 8.53 3.66
CA LEU A 65 -3.62 9.10 2.70
C LEU A 65 -3.98 8.68 1.30
N GLU A 66 -4.12 9.62 0.38
CA GLU A 66 -4.22 9.36 -1.04
C GLU A 66 -2.91 9.70 -1.74
N ILE A 67 -2.38 8.74 -2.50
CA ILE A 67 -1.22 8.92 -3.36
C ILE A 67 -1.68 8.76 -4.79
N LYS A 68 -1.71 9.87 -5.53
CA LYS A 68 -2.16 9.92 -6.92
C LYS A 68 -1.07 9.45 -7.88
N ASP A 69 -1.48 9.13 -9.10
CA ASP A 69 -0.59 8.83 -10.22
C ASP A 69 0.34 7.62 -10.02
N VAL A 70 -0.06 6.66 -9.20
CA VAL A 70 0.69 5.42 -9.06
C VAL A 70 0.56 4.60 -10.35
N PRO A 71 1.67 4.22 -11.01
CA PRO A 71 1.61 3.50 -12.28
C PRO A 71 1.00 2.11 -12.10
N ILE A 72 0.08 1.75 -13.02
CA ILE A 72 -0.48 0.40 -13.13
C ILE A 72 0.25 -0.40 -14.20
N LYS A 73 0.07 -1.74 -14.20
CA LYS A 73 0.74 -2.69 -15.12
C LYS A 73 2.27 -2.74 -14.97
N LYS A 74 2.78 -2.26 -13.85
CA LYS A 74 4.20 -2.34 -13.49
C LYS A 74 4.32 -2.77 -12.03
N TRP A 75 5.45 -3.38 -11.68
CA TRP A 75 5.76 -3.65 -10.29
C TRP A 75 6.06 -2.32 -9.56
N VAL A 76 5.40 -2.13 -8.45
CA VAL A 76 5.58 -0.96 -7.57
C VAL A 76 5.85 -1.47 -6.18
N SER A 77 6.95 -1.04 -5.59
CA SER A 77 7.24 -1.31 -4.18
C SER A 77 6.48 -0.30 -3.32
N VAL A 78 5.71 -0.80 -2.37
CA VAL A 78 4.98 0.03 -1.41
C VAL A 78 5.41 -0.37 -0.01
N ILE A 79 5.90 0.59 0.78
CA ILE A 79 6.29 0.37 2.17
C ILE A 79 5.52 1.35 3.04
N LEU A 80 4.81 0.81 4.02
CA LEU A 80 4.13 1.57 5.06
C LEU A 80 5.02 1.51 6.31
N ARG A 81 5.57 2.64 6.70
CA ARG A 81 6.43 2.77 7.87
C ARG A 81 5.72 3.58 8.93
N MET A 82 5.48 2.95 10.06
CA MET A 82 4.92 3.62 11.23
C MET A 82 6.02 3.83 12.27
N LYS A 83 6.20 5.07 12.70
CA LYS A 83 7.10 5.40 13.81
C LYS A 83 6.42 6.41 14.73
N ASN A 84 6.16 6.00 15.97
CA ASN A 84 5.35 6.77 16.92
C ASN A 84 3.96 7.07 16.35
N THR A 85 3.66 8.33 16.09
CA THR A 85 2.41 8.82 15.52
C THR A 85 2.54 9.27 14.07
N ILE A 86 3.64 8.92 13.38
CA ILE A 86 3.89 9.32 11.99
C ILE A 86 3.82 8.08 11.11
N LEU A 87 2.88 8.09 10.16
CA LEU A 87 2.81 7.14 9.07
C LEU A 87 3.49 7.73 7.83
N GLU A 88 4.48 7.04 7.34
CA GLU A 88 5.19 7.37 6.09
C GLU A 88 4.90 6.29 5.06
N VAL A 89 4.59 6.72 3.84
CA VAL A 89 4.41 5.81 2.71
C VAL A 89 5.53 6.02 1.70
N TYR A 90 6.24 4.95 1.43
CA TYR A 90 7.32 4.93 0.44
C TYR A 90 6.83 4.22 -0.82
N ILE A 91 7.05 4.85 -1.96
CA ILE A 91 6.84 4.26 -3.28
C ILE A 91 8.20 4.11 -3.94
N ASN A 92 8.59 2.89 -4.27
CA ASN A 92 9.90 2.58 -4.86
C ASN A 92 11.09 3.18 -4.08
N GLY A 93 11.00 3.18 -2.75
CA GLY A 93 12.05 3.69 -1.86
C GLY A 93 12.02 5.20 -1.60
N VAL A 94 11.10 5.94 -2.23
CA VAL A 94 10.96 7.39 -2.04
C VAL A 94 9.75 7.67 -1.17
N VAL A 95 9.88 8.56 -0.18
CA VAL A 95 8.75 9.03 0.63
C VAL A 95 7.77 9.78 -0.27
N SER A 96 6.58 9.22 -0.44
CA SER A 96 5.55 9.79 -1.31
C SER A 96 4.44 10.50 -0.54
N ALA A 97 4.20 10.08 0.69
CA ALA A 97 3.21 10.71 1.56
C ALA A 97 3.59 10.51 3.04
N ARG A 98 3.10 11.42 3.88
CA ARG A 98 3.26 11.38 5.33
C ARG A 98 1.98 11.85 6.00
N LEU A 99 1.58 11.15 7.05
CA LEU A 99 0.46 11.53 7.90
C LEU A 99 0.93 11.54 9.37
N GLN A 100 0.64 12.63 10.06
CA GLN A 100 0.84 12.78 11.49
C GLN A 100 -0.51 12.55 12.17
N PHE A 101 -0.59 11.56 13.04
CA PHE A 101 -1.77 11.32 13.88
C PHE A 101 -1.68 12.17 15.15
N GLU A 102 -2.82 12.67 15.60
CA GLU A 102 -2.93 13.32 16.90
C GLU A 102 -2.78 12.30 18.05
N ASN A 103 -3.34 11.11 17.85
CA ASN A 103 -3.31 10.03 18.81
C ASN A 103 -2.52 8.82 18.27
N THR A 104 -2.25 7.87 19.15
CA THR A 104 -1.58 6.62 18.74
C THR A 104 -2.46 5.81 17.81
N PRO A 105 -1.87 5.15 16.80
CA PRO A 105 -2.60 4.23 15.94
C PRO A 105 -3.32 3.15 16.76
N LEU A 106 -4.52 2.81 16.31
CA LEU A 106 -5.33 1.79 16.97
C LEU A 106 -4.70 0.42 16.76
N GLN A 107 -4.27 -0.20 17.86
CA GLN A 107 -3.82 -1.58 17.81
C GLN A 107 -5.02 -2.53 17.81
N ASN A 108 -5.02 -3.47 16.87
CA ASN A 108 -6.05 -4.50 16.82
C ASN A 108 -5.42 -5.90 16.75
N TYR A 109 -6.21 -6.91 17.15
CA TYR A 109 -5.79 -8.32 17.18
C TYR A 109 -6.41 -9.14 16.04
N TYR A 110 -7.03 -8.48 15.06
CA TYR A 110 -7.61 -9.13 13.90
C TYR A 110 -6.55 -9.65 12.95
N ASP A 111 -6.97 -10.54 12.08
CA ASP A 111 -6.13 -11.12 11.04
C ASP A 111 -5.76 -10.11 9.94
N VAL A 112 -4.73 -10.47 9.16
CA VAL A 112 -4.39 -9.78 7.93
C VAL A 112 -5.16 -10.42 6.78
N HIS A 113 -5.97 -9.62 6.11
CA HIS A 113 -6.74 -10.01 4.94
C HIS A 113 -6.08 -9.48 3.67
N VAL A 114 -5.91 -10.35 2.67
CA VAL A 114 -5.29 -10.00 1.38
C VAL A 114 -6.24 -10.34 0.25
N GLY A 115 -6.43 -9.42 -0.70
CA GLY A 115 -7.22 -9.65 -1.90
C GLY A 115 -8.70 -9.99 -1.64
N LYS A 116 -9.31 -9.42 -0.60
CA LYS A 116 -10.74 -9.59 -0.29
C LYS A 116 -11.61 -8.61 -1.08
N ASN A 117 -12.92 -8.77 -1.02
CA ASN A 117 -13.89 -7.88 -1.66
C ASN A 117 -13.55 -7.64 -3.14
N GLU A 118 -13.58 -8.72 -3.93
CA GLU A 118 -13.17 -8.78 -5.35
C GLU A 118 -11.66 -8.54 -5.60
N GLY A 119 -10.92 -8.17 -4.56
CA GLY A 119 -9.47 -8.08 -4.55
C GLY A 119 -8.88 -7.07 -5.50
N ILE A 120 -7.61 -7.29 -5.86
CA ILE A 120 -6.88 -6.51 -6.85
C ILE A 120 -6.82 -7.27 -8.17
N ASN A 121 -7.11 -6.59 -9.27
CA ASN A 121 -6.85 -7.12 -10.60
C ASN A 121 -5.35 -6.97 -10.94
N GLY A 122 -4.54 -7.82 -10.34
CA GLY A 122 -3.09 -7.73 -10.43
C GLY A 122 -2.38 -8.86 -9.70
N LYS A 123 -1.14 -8.59 -9.35
CA LYS A 123 -0.27 -9.52 -8.60
C LYS A 123 0.31 -8.83 -7.39
N ILE A 124 0.40 -9.55 -6.28
CA ILE A 124 1.06 -9.13 -5.06
C ILE A 124 2.27 -10.04 -4.87
N SER A 125 3.40 -9.48 -4.52
CA SER A 125 4.63 -10.20 -4.25
C SER A 125 5.24 -9.72 -2.96
N ASN A 126 5.82 -10.63 -2.20
CA ASN A 126 6.68 -10.36 -1.05
C ASN A 126 6.03 -9.45 0.02
N LEU A 127 4.77 -9.78 0.41
CA LEU A 127 4.14 -9.10 1.53
C LEU A 127 4.84 -9.49 2.84
N GLN A 128 5.43 -8.51 3.52
CA GLN A 128 6.19 -8.70 4.74
C GLN A 128 5.71 -7.77 5.85
N TYR A 129 5.78 -8.24 7.07
CA TYR A 129 5.59 -7.44 8.28
C TYR A 129 6.89 -7.36 9.06
N HIS A 130 7.25 -6.18 9.51
CA HIS A 130 8.38 -5.92 10.37
C HIS A 130 7.87 -5.35 11.69
N SER A 131 8.28 -5.92 12.82
CA SER A 131 7.87 -5.48 14.15
C SER A 131 8.48 -4.13 14.56
N GLU A 132 9.54 -3.71 13.88
CA GLU A 132 10.23 -2.45 14.12
C GLU A 132 10.19 -1.58 12.86
N ALA A 133 10.23 -0.26 13.07
CA ALA A 133 10.27 0.67 11.95
C ALA A 133 11.58 0.54 11.18
N LEU A 134 11.49 0.17 9.92
CA LEU A 134 12.63 0.00 9.02
C LEU A 134 13.48 1.27 8.95
N THR A 135 14.79 1.09 8.86
CA THR A 135 15.70 2.19 8.51
C THR A 135 15.67 2.48 7.00
N ILE A 136 16.23 3.61 6.60
CA ILE A 136 16.34 3.96 5.16
C ILE A 136 17.19 2.92 4.42
N PHE A 137 18.21 2.35 5.07
CA PHE A 137 19.04 1.30 4.49
C PHE A 137 18.26 0.02 4.24
N ASP A 138 17.41 -0.39 5.20
CA ASP A 138 16.55 -1.56 5.05
C ASP A 138 15.54 -1.37 3.91
N ILE A 139 14.95 -0.18 3.82
CA ILE A 139 14.03 0.20 2.74
C ILE A 139 14.72 0.09 1.38
N ASN A 140 15.91 0.65 1.24
CA ASN A 140 16.67 0.60 0.00
C ASN A 140 17.06 -0.85 -0.37
N ASN A 141 17.43 -1.67 0.60
CA ASN A 141 17.74 -3.08 0.38
C ASN A 141 16.51 -3.86 -0.09
N LEU A 142 15.34 -3.65 0.52
CA LEU A 142 14.10 -4.29 0.11
C LEU A 142 13.70 -3.88 -1.32
N VAL A 143 13.81 -2.61 -1.65
CA VAL A 143 13.51 -2.11 -3.00
C VAL A 143 14.49 -2.68 -4.02
N SER A 144 15.77 -2.74 -3.70
CA SER A 144 16.81 -3.27 -4.58
C SER A 144 16.68 -4.78 -4.82
N SER A 145 16.11 -5.51 -3.87
CA SER A 145 15.87 -6.95 -4.00
C SER A 145 14.79 -7.26 -5.05
N GLY A 146 13.92 -6.30 -5.36
CA GLY A 146 12.85 -6.46 -6.32
C GLY A 146 11.72 -7.41 -5.87
N PRO A 147 10.71 -7.62 -6.74
CA PRO A 147 9.61 -8.53 -6.46
C PRO A 147 10.08 -10.00 -6.55
N ASP A 148 9.57 -10.85 -5.66
CA ASP A 148 9.74 -12.30 -5.80
C ASP A 148 8.75 -12.82 -6.86
N LEU A 149 9.27 -13.22 -8.00
CA LEU A 149 8.50 -13.72 -9.13
C LEU A 149 8.41 -15.24 -9.17
N ARG A 150 8.94 -15.94 -8.18
CA ARG A 150 8.84 -17.39 -8.09
C ARG A 150 7.37 -17.77 -7.86
N THR A 151 6.82 -18.53 -8.80
CA THR A 151 5.52 -19.14 -8.63
C THR A 151 5.69 -20.57 -8.15
N PHE A 152 4.80 -21.07 -7.31
CA PHE A 152 4.84 -22.46 -6.83
C PHE A 152 4.59 -23.50 -7.92
N SER A 153 4.22 -23.11 -9.11
CA SER A 153 4.08 -24.00 -10.26
C SER A 153 5.17 -23.75 -11.28
N SER A 154 6.18 -24.61 -11.17
CA SER A 154 7.03 -25.12 -12.25
C SER A 154 7.76 -24.17 -13.21
N LYS A 155 8.98 -24.58 -13.50
CA LYS A 155 9.87 -24.11 -14.57
C LYS A 155 10.34 -22.67 -14.38
N ILE A 156 11.47 -22.59 -13.72
CA ILE A 156 12.34 -21.43 -13.61
C ILE A 156 12.59 -20.87 -15.02
N PRO A 157 12.10 -19.67 -15.34
CA PRO A 157 12.67 -18.93 -16.43
C PRO A 157 14.02 -18.39 -15.94
N THR A 158 15.07 -18.81 -16.59
CA THR A 158 16.43 -18.31 -16.38
C THR A 158 16.45 -16.79 -16.44
N SER A 159 16.90 -16.21 -15.32
CA SER A 159 17.45 -14.86 -15.15
C SER A 159 16.94 -13.75 -16.07
N THR A 160 15.89 -13.09 -15.68
CA THR A 160 15.75 -11.67 -15.94
C THR A 160 15.63 -10.98 -14.58
N ASN A 161 16.60 -10.16 -14.24
CA ASN A 161 16.53 -9.29 -13.08
C ASN A 161 15.42 -8.26 -13.31
N PHE A 162 14.22 -8.56 -12.81
CA PHE A 162 13.14 -7.59 -12.81
C PHE A 162 13.33 -6.70 -11.58
N ASN A 163 14.04 -5.64 -11.75
CA ASN A 163 14.09 -4.60 -10.73
C ASN A 163 12.75 -3.85 -10.67
N TYR A 164 12.36 -3.41 -9.49
CA TYR A 164 11.33 -2.37 -9.38
C TYR A 164 11.76 -1.19 -10.25
N LEU A 165 10.81 -0.54 -10.88
CA LEU A 165 11.02 0.58 -11.80
C LEU A 165 12.44 1.15 -11.75
N SER A 166 13.22 0.90 -12.80
CA SER A 166 14.54 1.49 -12.92
C SER A 166 14.43 3.02 -12.96
N ASN A 167 15.47 3.73 -12.57
CA ASN A 167 15.56 5.20 -12.64
C ASN A 167 15.21 5.77 -14.03
N LEU A 168 15.13 4.93 -15.06
CA LEU A 168 14.82 5.28 -16.43
C LEU A 168 13.37 5.75 -16.65
N TRP A 169 12.41 5.38 -15.81
CA TRP A 169 11.06 5.92 -15.97
C TRP A 169 10.95 7.37 -15.50
N TYR A 170 11.77 7.77 -14.54
CA TYR A 170 11.84 9.16 -14.09
C TYR A 170 12.51 10.07 -15.11
N SER A 171 13.40 9.54 -15.93
CA SER A 171 14.14 10.33 -16.94
C SER A 171 13.36 10.63 -18.22
N GLY A 172 12.11 10.17 -18.35
CA GLY A 172 11.26 10.46 -19.52
C GLY A 172 11.76 9.87 -20.85
N LYS A 173 12.76 8.99 -20.82
CA LYS A 173 13.23 8.29 -22.02
C LYS A 173 12.44 7.00 -22.19
N LEU A 174 11.29 7.12 -22.83
CA LEU A 174 10.59 6.01 -23.49
C LEU A 174 11.35 5.69 -24.79
N TYR A 175 11.94 4.54 -24.87
CA TYR A 175 12.24 3.88 -26.12
C TYR A 175 11.11 2.92 -26.47
#